data_68946e15c103df63f1a4e4bf70970f07
#
_entry.id   68946e15c103df63f1a4e4bf70970f07
#
_cell.length_a   1.000
_cell.length_b   1.000
_cell.length_c   1.000
_cell.angle_alpha   90.00
_cell.angle_beta   90.00
_cell.angle_gamma   90.00
#
_symmetry.space_group_name_H-M   'P 1'
#
loop_
_entity.id
_entity.type
_entity.pdbx_description
1 polymer ?
#
loop_
_entity_poly.entity_id
_entity_poly.type
_entity_poly.pdbx_seq_one_letter_code
_entity_poly.pdbx_strand_id
1 'polypeptide(L)'
;MAPRSQSIADKVPQWSAQSRFATARSTRSNFGSNRGDAQLVRGARYDQLTTIHRSRSGHEFGPSSGIARGRMYDSIIIGAGLAGLTAAEELASAGHSVVVLEARARVGGRLENAELSNGQVVELGGQWVGEGHEELRSLLSSQGLELVDSTDGDVVVKARGRVSHVTSLSEPSAHSLSPFELADLGQGLLRFRRLADRVANNKGWAAANATWLNQSLSQWTASNVRTEAGRGYITNLFRQAFGVSANDTPLFNGLAKANAGVDLESLVAVNGGLKQQRVKGGVAQVTRNLAEPLGDDLKLSSPVRSVHSDDDGVTVTTTDGTQYQGRSVIVTVPPRLLKDMTFEPALPAERLEMADKVPAGNVIKAYLVYDSPWWRTSGASGQMGADEGAVRVIFDTSDDETGKGILMGFFEGAEASGYGKLSIGLRQRAFEEVVESAFGKAPSSPIEYLDRDWLAEPYTGGCHGAHFAPSLWTTTGPILAEPLGRVLFAGAEYASSFNGYMEGALRAAARAAQEVLDLL
;
A
#
# COMPACT_ATOMS: atom_id res chain seq x y z
N MET A 1 -37.35 -9.74 -40.49
CA MET A 1 -37.23 -8.68 -39.46
C MET A 1 -36.90 -9.37 -38.17
N ALA A 2 -35.63 -9.43 -37.80
CA ALA A 2 -35.18 -9.99 -36.56
C ALA A 2 -34.80 -8.84 -35.58
N PRO A 3 -35.05 -8.93 -34.28
CA PRO A 3 -34.78 -7.84 -33.36
C PRO A 3 -33.26 -7.75 -33.08
N ARG A 4 -32.77 -6.51 -33.12
CA ARG A 4 -31.38 -6.17 -32.77
C ARG A 4 -31.14 -6.43 -31.27
N SER A 5 -30.12 -7.21 -30.96
CA SER A 5 -29.56 -7.36 -29.62
C SER A 5 -28.96 -6.02 -29.17
N GLN A 6 -29.44 -5.47 -28.08
CA GLN A 6 -28.85 -4.31 -27.40
C GLN A 6 -27.53 -4.73 -26.74
N SER A 7 -26.50 -3.97 -27.02
CA SER A 7 -25.15 -4.11 -26.48
C SER A 7 -25.11 -3.75 -24.99
N ILE A 8 -24.38 -4.54 -24.21
CA ILE A 8 -24.14 -4.37 -22.76
C ILE A 8 -23.34 -3.09 -22.44
N ALA A 9 -22.99 -2.27 -23.46
CA ALA A 9 -22.14 -1.09 -23.31
C ALA A 9 -22.82 0.15 -22.68
N ASP A 10 -24.14 0.14 -22.46
CA ASP A 10 -24.89 1.35 -22.09
C ASP A 10 -25.27 1.46 -20.58
N LYS A 11 -24.65 0.64 -19.72
CA LYS A 11 -24.96 0.67 -18.28
C LYS A 11 -23.71 0.97 -17.43
N VAL A 12 -23.04 2.08 -17.71
CA VAL A 12 -22.05 2.63 -16.76
C VAL A 12 -22.45 4.07 -16.46
N PRO A 13 -22.83 4.41 -15.21
CA PRO A 13 -23.09 5.79 -14.84
C PRO A 13 -21.84 6.64 -15.02
N GLN A 14 -22.00 7.79 -15.64
CA GLN A 14 -20.97 8.84 -15.63
C GLN A 14 -20.95 9.44 -14.23
N TRP A 15 -19.91 9.21 -13.47
CA TRP A 15 -19.68 9.85 -12.19
C TRP A 15 -19.06 11.22 -12.43
N SER A 16 -19.82 12.26 -12.19
CA SER A 16 -19.29 13.61 -11.95
C SER A 16 -18.76 13.65 -10.52
N ALA A 17 -17.49 14.00 -10.37
CA ALA A 17 -16.86 14.27 -9.09
C ALA A 17 -17.58 15.43 -8.39
N GLN A 18 -18.46 15.15 -7.46
CA GLN A 18 -18.91 16.10 -6.46
C GLN A 18 -18.49 15.55 -5.11
N SER A 19 -17.43 16.14 -4.57
CA SER A 19 -16.97 15.93 -3.21
C SER A 19 -18.13 16.13 -2.23
N ARG A 20 -18.54 15.07 -1.52
CA ARG A 20 -19.53 15.13 -0.44
C ARG A 20 -18.87 14.72 0.87
N PHE A 21 -17.94 15.51 1.37
CA PHE A 21 -17.67 15.48 2.80
C PHE A 21 -18.46 16.60 3.47
N ALA A 22 -19.50 16.22 4.21
CA ALA A 22 -20.29 17.14 4.99
C ALA A 22 -19.47 17.62 6.19
N THR A 23 -19.26 18.93 6.29
CA THR A 23 -18.67 19.58 7.45
C THR A 23 -19.54 19.39 8.69
N ALA A 24 -19.15 18.50 9.59
CA ALA A 24 -19.69 18.45 10.93
C ALA A 24 -19.19 19.66 11.71
N ARG A 25 -20.09 20.59 12.08
CA ARG A 25 -19.78 21.75 12.93
C ARG A 25 -19.47 21.28 14.35
N SER A 26 -18.23 21.50 14.80
CA SER A 26 -17.84 21.32 16.19
C SER A 26 -18.53 22.38 17.07
N THR A 27 -19.36 21.93 18.01
CA THR A 27 -19.78 22.74 19.14
C THR A 27 -18.68 22.71 20.19
N ARG A 28 -17.97 23.82 20.36
CA ARG A 28 -17.04 24.05 21.47
C ARG A 28 -17.83 24.16 22.78
N SER A 29 -17.59 23.27 23.72
CA SER A 29 -17.87 23.52 25.13
C SER A 29 -16.55 23.79 25.87
N ASN A 30 -16.46 24.99 26.44
CA ASN A 30 -15.39 25.39 27.36
C ASN A 30 -15.46 24.54 28.63
N PHE A 31 -14.32 23.94 29.03
CA PHE A 31 -14.07 23.65 30.43
C PHE A 31 -12.61 23.98 30.80
N GLY A 32 -12.51 24.57 31.95
CA GLY A 32 -11.40 25.33 32.45
C GLY A 32 -10.18 24.51 32.88
N SER A 33 -9.12 25.28 32.98
CA SER A 33 -7.81 24.92 33.48
C SER A 33 -7.84 24.38 34.92
N ASN A 34 -7.15 23.25 35.17
CA ASN A 34 -6.55 23.02 36.46
C ASN A 34 -5.16 22.39 36.28
N ARG A 35 -4.17 23.07 36.89
CA ARG A 35 -2.78 22.64 37.02
C ARG A 35 -2.66 21.66 38.17
N GLY A 36 -1.89 20.59 38.02
CA GLY A 36 -1.51 19.70 39.12
C GLY A 36 -0.48 18.66 38.70
N ASP A 37 0.75 18.96 38.99
CA ASP A 37 1.90 18.13 39.34
C ASP A 37 2.24 16.83 38.57
N ALA A 38 3.45 16.91 38.04
CA ALA A 38 4.27 15.84 37.50
C ALA A 38 4.73 14.87 38.61
N GLN A 39 4.65 13.58 38.35
CA GLN A 39 5.56 12.59 38.93
C GLN A 39 6.00 11.57 37.88
N LEU A 40 7.32 11.49 37.75
CA LEU A 40 8.08 10.52 36.95
C LEU A 40 7.78 9.09 37.43
N VAL A 41 7.52 8.18 36.47
CA VAL A 41 7.79 6.75 36.67
C VAL A 41 8.57 6.22 35.45
N ARG A 42 9.75 5.70 35.75
CA ARG A 42 10.72 5.10 34.84
C ARG A 42 10.27 3.71 34.39
N GLY A 43 10.50 3.42 33.13
CA GLY A 43 11.04 2.19 32.55
C GLY A 43 10.41 0.85 32.91
N ALA A 44 9.88 0.15 31.93
CA ALA A 44 9.73 -1.30 31.99
C ALA A 44 10.31 -1.94 30.72
N ARG A 45 11.34 -2.76 30.96
CA ARG A 45 12.01 -3.62 29.98
C ARG A 45 11.09 -4.75 29.56
N TYR A 46 11.13 -5.09 28.27
CA TYR A 46 10.67 -6.38 27.79
C TYR A 46 11.70 -7.45 28.18
N ASP A 47 11.28 -8.40 29.01
CA ASP A 47 11.96 -9.68 29.17
C ASP A 47 10.94 -10.82 29.24
N GLN A 48 11.34 -11.92 28.63
CA GLN A 48 10.63 -13.18 28.44
C GLN A 48 10.11 -13.78 29.75
N LEU A 49 8.99 -14.49 29.68
CA LEU A 49 8.73 -15.62 30.56
C LEU A 49 7.74 -16.61 29.95
N THR A 50 8.28 -17.70 29.44
CA THR A 50 7.64 -19.02 29.38
C THR A 50 7.71 -19.64 30.77
N THR A 51 6.59 -20.02 31.36
CA THR A 51 6.53 -21.16 32.30
C THR A 51 5.12 -21.71 32.40
N ILE A 52 5.02 -23.00 32.11
CA ILE A 52 3.85 -23.85 32.15
C ILE A 52 3.56 -24.22 33.61
N HIS A 53 2.33 -24.06 34.08
CA HIS A 53 1.81 -24.84 35.17
C HIS A 53 0.47 -25.51 34.79
N ARG A 54 0.52 -26.84 34.68
CA ARG A 54 -0.67 -27.72 34.66
C ARG A 54 -1.24 -27.82 36.07
N SER A 55 -2.53 -27.54 36.23
CA SER A 55 -3.34 -28.17 37.27
C SER A 55 -4.63 -28.69 36.63
N ARG A 56 -4.85 -30.00 36.84
CA ARG A 56 -6.05 -30.72 36.47
C ARG A 56 -7.18 -30.40 37.46
N SER A 57 -8.36 -30.05 36.92
CA SER A 57 -9.62 -30.42 37.53
C SER A 57 -10.65 -30.55 36.40
N GLY A 58 -11.15 -31.76 36.25
CA GLY A 58 -12.15 -32.11 35.26
C GLY A 58 -13.52 -31.55 35.63
N HIS A 59 -14.16 -30.91 34.67
CA HIS A 59 -15.61 -30.84 34.59
C HIS A 59 -15.98 -31.06 33.13
N GLU A 60 -16.65 -32.15 32.87
CA GLU A 60 -17.33 -32.46 31.63
C GLU A 60 -18.43 -31.43 31.41
N PHE A 61 -18.28 -30.58 30.40
CA PHE A 61 -19.40 -29.81 29.84
C PHE A 61 -19.82 -30.47 28.55
N GLY A 62 -21.01 -31.04 28.56
CA GLY A 62 -21.70 -31.53 27.39
C GLY A 62 -22.00 -30.36 26.42
N PRO A 63 -22.21 -30.63 25.13
CA PRO A 63 -22.42 -29.58 24.13
C PRO A 63 -23.78 -28.92 24.35
N SER A 64 -23.80 -27.75 24.97
CA SER A 64 -24.94 -26.85 24.89
C SER A 64 -24.87 -26.10 23.56
N SER A 65 -25.56 -26.60 22.55
CA SER A 65 -25.87 -25.86 21.32
C SER A 65 -26.88 -24.73 21.63
N GLY A 66 -26.40 -23.69 22.24
CA GLY A 66 -27.13 -22.42 22.40
C GLY A 66 -26.51 -21.42 21.44
N ILE A 67 -27.00 -21.29 20.21
CA ILE A 67 -26.75 -20.15 19.37
C ILE A 67 -27.35 -18.94 20.11
N ALA A 68 -26.54 -18.19 20.80
CA ALA A 68 -26.90 -16.85 21.18
C ALA A 68 -27.19 -16.12 19.85
N ARG A 69 -28.44 -15.68 19.62
CA ARG A 69 -28.75 -14.82 18.48
C ARG A 69 -27.95 -13.54 18.65
N GLY A 70 -26.73 -13.51 18.03
CA GLY A 70 -25.87 -12.36 18.01
C GLY A 70 -26.52 -11.18 17.28
N ARG A 71 -26.07 -9.98 17.56
CA ARG A 71 -26.46 -8.78 16.82
C ARG A 71 -26.24 -9.01 15.32
N MET A 72 -27.28 -8.79 14.50
CA MET A 72 -27.17 -8.78 13.03
C MET A 72 -26.69 -7.39 12.61
N TYR A 73 -25.57 -7.34 11.90
CA TYR A 73 -25.04 -6.11 11.34
C TYR A 73 -25.53 -5.91 9.89
N ASP A 74 -25.58 -4.66 9.42
CA ASP A 74 -25.83 -4.41 8.00
C ASP A 74 -24.64 -4.82 7.16
N SER A 75 -23.41 -4.58 7.66
CA SER A 75 -22.20 -5.08 7.00
C SER A 75 -21.13 -5.51 8.00
N ILE A 76 -20.45 -6.61 7.69
CA ILE A 76 -19.22 -7.06 8.36
C ILE A 76 -18.03 -6.66 7.48
N ILE A 77 -16.98 -6.09 8.08
CA ILE A 77 -15.80 -5.68 7.33
C ILE A 77 -14.59 -6.48 7.82
N ILE A 78 -13.93 -7.20 6.93
CA ILE A 78 -12.75 -8.01 7.24
C ILE A 78 -11.50 -7.23 6.87
N GLY A 79 -10.78 -6.76 7.91
CA GLY A 79 -9.56 -5.96 7.83
C GLY A 79 -9.77 -4.50 8.22
N ALA A 80 -8.96 -4.02 9.17
CA ALA A 80 -8.92 -2.61 9.61
C ALA A 80 -7.74 -1.86 8.97
N GLY A 81 -7.46 -2.12 7.70
CA GLY A 81 -6.62 -1.27 6.85
C GLY A 81 -7.39 -0.03 6.38
N LEU A 82 -6.72 0.85 5.62
CA LEU A 82 -7.32 2.08 5.12
C LEU A 82 -8.64 1.80 4.38
N ALA A 83 -8.70 0.80 3.50
CA ALA A 83 -9.91 0.48 2.75
C ALA A 83 -11.07 0.03 3.65
N GLY A 84 -10.80 -0.87 4.61
CA GLY A 84 -11.86 -1.38 5.49
C GLY A 84 -12.42 -0.31 6.41
N LEU A 85 -11.55 0.53 6.97
CA LEU A 85 -11.95 1.62 7.86
C LEU A 85 -12.71 2.71 7.11
N THR A 86 -12.32 3.04 5.88
CA THR A 86 -13.07 3.99 5.03
C THR A 86 -14.44 3.44 4.67
N ALA A 87 -14.55 2.17 4.29
CA ALA A 87 -15.85 1.56 4.01
C ALA A 87 -16.75 1.53 5.26
N ALA A 88 -16.15 1.28 6.44
CA ALA A 88 -16.88 1.34 7.71
C ALA A 88 -17.42 2.74 8.01
N GLU A 89 -16.60 3.78 7.81
CA GLU A 89 -16.99 5.17 7.99
C GLU A 89 -18.14 5.55 7.05
N GLU A 90 -18.04 5.22 5.76
CA GLU A 90 -19.06 5.55 4.77
C GLU A 90 -20.42 4.90 5.10
N LEU A 91 -20.41 3.61 5.45
CA LEU A 91 -21.63 2.88 5.82
C LEU A 91 -22.21 3.40 7.14
N ALA A 92 -21.37 3.63 8.16
CA ALA A 92 -21.82 4.20 9.43
C ALA A 92 -22.39 5.61 9.26
N SER A 93 -21.78 6.44 8.42
CA SER A 93 -22.26 7.78 8.08
C SER A 93 -23.60 7.76 7.33
N ALA A 94 -23.88 6.69 6.58
CA ALA A 94 -25.17 6.44 5.96
C ALA A 94 -26.22 5.85 6.94
N GLY A 95 -25.86 5.62 8.21
CA GLY A 95 -26.74 5.14 9.27
C GLY A 95 -26.81 3.63 9.42
N HIS A 96 -25.91 2.88 8.77
CA HIS A 96 -25.86 1.42 8.82
C HIS A 96 -24.96 0.90 9.95
N SER A 97 -25.36 -0.22 10.51
CA SER A 97 -24.60 -0.90 11.56
C SER A 97 -23.44 -1.72 10.96
N VAL A 98 -22.23 -1.48 11.43
CA VAL A 98 -21.03 -2.18 10.94
C VAL A 98 -20.25 -2.81 12.09
N VAL A 99 -19.49 -3.88 11.79
CA VAL A 99 -18.44 -4.42 12.66
C VAL A 99 -17.18 -4.66 11.82
N VAL A 100 -16.02 -4.27 12.35
CA VAL A 100 -14.73 -4.43 11.69
C VAL A 100 -13.92 -5.49 12.43
N LEU A 101 -13.47 -6.53 11.71
CA LEU A 101 -12.67 -7.64 12.22
C LEU A 101 -11.23 -7.51 11.72
N GLU A 102 -10.28 -7.23 12.60
CA GLU A 102 -8.86 -7.10 12.27
C GLU A 102 -8.07 -8.24 12.88
N ALA A 103 -7.24 -8.87 12.06
CA ALA A 103 -6.44 -10.01 12.47
C ALA A 103 -5.31 -9.64 13.45
N ARG A 104 -4.76 -8.43 13.35
CA ARG A 104 -3.70 -7.91 14.21
C ARG A 104 -4.26 -7.24 15.46
N ALA A 105 -3.36 -7.02 16.44
CA ALA A 105 -3.66 -6.19 17.62
C ALA A 105 -3.59 -4.67 17.32
N ARG A 106 -3.52 -4.27 16.05
CA ARG A 106 -3.47 -2.88 15.59
C ARG A 106 -4.25 -2.66 14.31
N VAL A 107 -4.72 -1.45 14.12
CA VAL A 107 -5.29 -0.99 12.85
C VAL A 107 -4.20 -0.57 11.85
N GLY A 108 -4.58 -0.19 10.65
CA GLY A 108 -3.74 0.42 9.61
C GLY A 108 -3.30 -0.54 8.50
N GLY A 109 -3.28 -1.85 8.75
CA GLY A 109 -2.82 -2.81 7.74
C GLY A 109 -1.39 -2.50 7.28
N ARG A 110 -1.24 -2.05 6.01
CA ARG A 110 0.05 -1.61 5.41
C ARG A 110 0.43 -0.16 5.74
N LEU A 111 -0.35 0.54 6.55
CA LEU A 111 0.02 1.81 7.16
C LEU A 111 0.44 1.53 8.60
N GLU A 112 1.68 1.85 8.93
CA GLU A 112 2.25 1.62 10.24
C GLU A 112 3.27 2.71 10.54
N ASN A 113 3.12 3.36 11.69
CA ASN A 113 4.08 4.29 12.22
C ASN A 113 4.91 3.61 13.31
N ALA A 114 6.18 3.98 13.42
CA ALA A 114 7.03 3.65 14.55
C ALA A 114 7.59 4.92 15.16
N GLU A 115 7.77 4.91 16.45
CA GLU A 115 8.41 5.99 17.19
C GLU A 115 9.87 5.63 17.44
N LEU A 116 10.76 6.53 17.06
CA LEU A 116 12.20 6.42 17.32
C LEU A 116 12.50 6.76 18.77
N SER A 117 13.69 6.40 19.24
CA SER A 117 14.14 6.62 20.61
C SER A 117 14.12 8.10 21.05
N ASN A 118 14.11 9.03 20.10
CA ASN A 118 14.02 10.47 20.31
C ASN A 118 12.60 11.04 20.24
N GLY A 119 11.57 10.19 20.12
CA GLY A 119 10.16 10.57 20.02
C GLY A 119 9.70 10.93 18.60
N GLN A 120 10.59 10.94 17.61
CA GLN A 120 10.23 11.21 16.23
C GLN A 120 9.53 10.01 15.59
N VAL A 121 8.50 10.26 14.79
CA VAL A 121 7.73 9.22 14.10
C VAL A 121 8.27 8.99 12.70
N VAL A 122 8.47 7.72 12.35
CA VAL A 122 8.76 7.25 11.00
C VAL A 122 7.70 6.27 10.51
N GLU A 123 7.54 6.16 9.21
CA GLU A 123 6.49 5.38 8.56
C GLU A 123 7.04 4.07 8.02
N LEU A 124 6.74 2.96 8.66
CA LEU A 124 7.20 1.63 8.24
C LEU A 124 6.48 1.12 6.97
N GLY A 125 5.31 1.66 6.68
CA GLY A 125 4.49 1.30 5.52
C GLY A 125 4.36 2.39 4.47
N GLY A 126 3.14 2.57 3.94
CA GLY A 126 2.79 3.66 3.02
C GLY A 126 3.11 5.01 3.63
N GLN A 127 3.52 5.96 2.79
CA GLN A 127 4.09 7.22 3.27
C GLN A 127 3.69 8.42 2.41
N TRP A 128 3.82 8.32 1.09
CA TRP A 128 3.79 9.48 0.22
C TRP A 128 2.39 9.86 -0.26
N VAL A 129 2.20 11.17 -0.32
CA VAL A 129 1.04 11.84 -0.92
C VAL A 129 1.54 12.63 -2.12
N GLY A 130 0.98 12.37 -3.30
CA GLY A 130 1.42 13.00 -4.52
C GLY A 130 0.29 13.56 -5.37
N GLU A 131 0.63 13.90 -6.61
CA GLU A 131 -0.33 14.36 -7.59
C GLU A 131 -1.37 13.26 -7.91
N GLY A 132 -2.64 13.63 -8.08
CA GLY A 132 -3.74 12.70 -8.37
C GLY A 132 -4.26 11.92 -7.15
N HIS A 133 -3.68 12.07 -5.95
CA HIS A 133 -4.19 11.50 -4.71
C HIS A 133 -5.30 12.38 -4.11
N GLU A 134 -6.40 12.55 -4.85
CA GLU A 134 -7.46 13.50 -4.50
C GLU A 134 -8.28 13.05 -3.30
N GLU A 135 -8.70 11.78 -3.25
CA GLU A 135 -9.46 11.23 -2.13
C GLU A 135 -8.61 11.21 -0.85
N LEU A 136 -7.33 10.84 -0.98
CA LEU A 136 -6.42 10.84 0.16
C LEU A 136 -6.21 12.26 0.69
N ARG A 137 -5.98 13.25 -0.17
CA ARG A 137 -5.83 14.65 0.24
C ARG A 137 -7.09 15.19 0.92
N SER A 138 -8.26 14.85 0.37
CA SER A 138 -9.55 15.21 0.96
C SER A 138 -9.72 14.63 2.36
N LEU A 139 -9.42 13.34 2.53
CA LEU A 139 -9.49 12.66 3.82
C LEU A 139 -8.49 13.24 4.83
N LEU A 140 -7.23 13.49 4.43
CA LEU A 140 -6.23 14.13 5.30
C LEU A 140 -6.69 15.51 5.76
N SER A 141 -7.21 16.31 4.83
CA SER A 141 -7.73 17.66 5.12
C SER A 141 -8.93 17.63 6.07
N SER A 142 -9.86 16.69 5.88
CA SER A 142 -11.04 16.55 6.75
C SER A 142 -10.66 16.19 8.19
N GLN A 143 -9.55 15.48 8.36
CA GLN A 143 -9.00 15.11 9.67
C GLN A 143 -8.02 16.16 10.24
N GLY A 144 -7.77 17.26 9.54
CA GLY A 144 -6.84 18.32 9.97
C GLY A 144 -5.38 17.88 9.99
N LEU A 145 -5.01 16.87 9.19
CA LEU A 145 -3.64 16.36 9.10
C LEU A 145 -2.81 17.22 8.13
N GLU A 146 -1.65 17.63 8.60
CA GLU A 146 -0.73 18.52 7.86
C GLU A 146 0.16 17.72 6.90
N LEU A 147 0.34 18.24 5.68
CA LEU A 147 1.29 17.72 4.70
C LEU A 147 2.60 18.51 4.77
N VAL A 148 3.72 17.80 4.72
CA VAL A 148 5.07 18.34 4.63
C VAL A 148 5.72 17.90 3.34
N ASP A 149 6.44 18.80 2.68
CA ASP A 149 7.15 18.48 1.44
C ASP A 149 8.33 17.54 1.72
N SER A 150 8.61 16.68 0.76
CA SER A 150 9.82 15.87 0.78
C SER A 150 11.04 16.76 0.52
N THR A 151 12.19 16.38 1.10
CA THR A 151 13.44 17.16 0.96
C THR A 151 13.85 17.26 -0.50
N ASP A 152 14.10 18.49 -0.95
CA ASP A 152 14.60 18.82 -2.30
C ASP A 152 16.11 19.05 -2.29
N GLY A 153 16.75 19.06 -3.46
CA GLY A 153 18.18 19.31 -3.64
C GLY A 153 18.87 18.28 -4.55
N ASP A 154 20.19 18.29 -4.55
CA ASP A 154 21.00 17.40 -5.38
C ASP A 154 20.77 15.92 -5.05
N VAL A 155 20.35 15.17 -6.04
CA VAL A 155 20.14 13.71 -5.97
C VAL A 155 21.38 12.99 -6.48
N VAL A 156 21.87 12.03 -5.72
CA VAL A 156 22.97 11.17 -6.12
C VAL A 156 22.46 10.02 -6.96
N VAL A 157 22.96 9.85 -8.18
CA VAL A 157 22.67 8.68 -9.02
C VAL A 157 23.93 7.87 -9.24
N LYS A 158 23.88 6.58 -8.89
CA LYS A 158 24.92 5.60 -9.12
C LYS A 158 24.47 4.66 -10.22
N ALA A 159 25.04 4.80 -11.40
CA ALA A 159 24.68 3.97 -12.55
C ALA A 159 25.93 3.62 -13.37
N ARG A 160 26.03 2.36 -13.77
CA ARG A 160 27.11 1.86 -14.65
C ARG A 160 28.51 2.16 -14.07
N GLY A 161 28.66 2.02 -12.75
CA GLY A 161 29.89 2.29 -12.03
C GLY A 161 30.30 3.77 -11.93
N ARG A 162 29.40 4.71 -12.26
CA ARG A 162 29.62 6.15 -12.16
C ARG A 162 28.67 6.79 -11.14
N VAL A 163 29.13 7.84 -10.52
CA VAL A 163 28.34 8.71 -9.65
C VAL A 163 28.08 10.01 -10.38
N SER A 164 26.84 10.46 -10.39
CA SER A 164 26.40 11.75 -10.95
C SER A 164 25.45 12.45 -9.97
N HIS A 165 25.38 13.78 -10.07
CA HIS A 165 24.46 14.61 -9.29
C HIS A 165 23.45 15.22 -10.24
N VAL A 166 22.18 15.14 -9.88
CA VAL A 166 21.04 15.57 -10.69
C VAL A 166 19.97 16.21 -9.83
N THR A 167 19.01 16.85 -10.49
CA THR A 167 17.90 17.51 -9.79
C THR A 167 16.74 16.56 -9.47
N SER A 168 16.68 15.39 -10.09
CA SER A 168 15.61 14.41 -9.85
C SER A 168 16.04 12.99 -10.19
N LEU A 169 15.56 11.99 -9.45
CA LEU A 169 15.73 10.56 -9.76
C LEU A 169 15.13 10.16 -11.12
N SER A 170 14.14 10.91 -11.58
CA SER A 170 13.50 10.69 -12.88
C SER A 170 14.25 11.35 -14.06
N GLU A 171 15.36 12.04 -13.82
CA GLU A 171 16.09 12.74 -14.87
C GLU A 171 16.96 11.77 -15.70
N PRO A 172 16.69 11.61 -17.02
CA PRO A 172 17.44 10.67 -17.86
C PRO A 172 18.93 10.98 -17.99
N SER A 173 19.29 12.27 -17.92
CA SER A 173 20.69 12.73 -17.98
C SER A 173 21.54 12.17 -16.84
N ALA A 174 20.92 11.88 -15.71
CA ALA A 174 21.54 11.27 -14.54
C ALA A 174 22.23 9.94 -14.81
N HIS A 175 21.71 9.19 -15.76
CA HIS A 175 22.18 7.85 -16.06
C HIS A 175 23.37 7.80 -17.03
N SER A 176 24.05 8.93 -17.24
CA SER A 176 25.23 9.04 -18.13
C SER A 176 24.93 8.54 -19.56
N LEU A 177 23.75 8.86 -20.09
CA LEU A 177 23.31 8.47 -21.41
C LEU A 177 23.95 9.35 -22.48
N SER A 178 24.41 8.75 -23.56
CA SER A 178 24.81 9.48 -24.77
C SER A 178 23.61 10.16 -25.43
N PRO A 179 23.81 11.17 -26.31
CA PRO A 179 22.70 11.79 -27.05
C PRO A 179 21.82 10.81 -27.83
N PHE A 180 22.42 9.73 -28.35
CA PHE A 180 21.67 8.68 -29.05
C PHE A 180 20.81 7.84 -28.08
N GLU A 181 21.36 7.47 -26.93
CA GLU A 181 20.64 6.73 -25.88
C GLU A 181 19.50 7.56 -25.32
N LEU A 182 19.72 8.88 -25.11
CA LEU A 182 18.66 9.82 -24.67
C LEU A 182 17.53 9.92 -25.72
N ALA A 183 17.85 10.02 -26.99
CA ALA A 183 16.84 10.10 -28.05
C ALA A 183 16.03 8.80 -28.16
N ASP A 184 16.68 7.65 -28.04
CA ASP A 184 16.03 6.33 -28.07
C ASP A 184 15.13 6.13 -26.84
N LEU A 185 15.61 6.48 -25.66
CA LEU A 185 14.84 6.46 -24.41
C LEU A 185 13.61 7.37 -24.52
N GLY A 186 13.78 8.63 -24.93
CA GLY A 186 12.69 9.58 -25.09
C GLY A 186 11.61 9.09 -26.04
N GLN A 187 12.00 8.41 -27.14
CA GLN A 187 11.07 7.77 -28.05
C GLN A 187 10.32 6.60 -27.38
N GLY A 188 11.01 5.80 -26.57
CA GLY A 188 10.41 4.71 -25.79
C GLY A 188 9.36 5.22 -24.81
N LEU A 189 9.68 6.25 -24.02
CA LEU A 189 8.77 6.88 -23.07
C LEU A 189 7.54 7.49 -23.75
N LEU A 190 7.73 8.19 -24.89
CA LEU A 190 6.61 8.73 -25.68
C LEU A 190 5.68 7.64 -26.21
N ARG A 191 6.24 6.50 -26.67
CA ARG A 191 5.43 5.35 -27.11
C ARG A 191 4.64 4.76 -25.96
N PHE A 192 5.27 4.63 -24.79
CA PHE A 192 4.63 4.12 -23.58
C PHE A 192 3.46 5.01 -23.16
N ARG A 193 3.67 6.33 -23.08
CA ARG A 193 2.64 7.32 -22.74
C ARG A 193 1.46 7.26 -23.70
N ARG A 194 1.70 7.30 -25.03
CA ARG A 194 0.64 7.19 -26.03
C ARG A 194 -0.14 5.88 -25.94
N LEU A 195 0.52 4.80 -25.53
CA LEU A 195 -0.13 3.51 -25.34
C LEU A 195 -0.98 3.51 -24.05
N ALA A 196 -0.50 4.11 -22.98
CA ALA A 196 -1.26 4.30 -21.73
C ALA A 196 -2.53 5.11 -21.99
N ASP A 197 -2.43 6.25 -22.70
CA ASP A 197 -3.58 7.07 -23.10
C ASP A 197 -4.57 6.28 -23.95
N ARG A 198 -4.08 5.44 -24.86
CA ARG A 198 -4.95 4.61 -25.71
C ARG A 198 -5.70 3.57 -24.91
N VAL A 199 -5.03 2.90 -23.97
CA VAL A 199 -5.65 1.89 -23.08
C VAL A 199 -6.76 2.53 -22.24
N ALA A 200 -6.52 3.72 -21.74
CA ALA A 200 -7.48 4.45 -20.92
C ALA A 200 -8.73 4.89 -21.67
N ASN A 201 -8.47 5.54 -22.79
CA ASN A 201 -9.53 6.23 -23.53
C ASN A 201 -10.28 5.32 -24.50
N ASN A 202 -9.81 4.06 -24.68
CA ASN A 202 -10.44 3.11 -25.60
C ASN A 202 -10.47 1.69 -25.02
N LYS A 203 -11.42 1.45 -24.10
CA LYS A 203 -11.64 0.14 -23.47
C LYS A 203 -11.87 -0.99 -24.48
N GLY A 204 -12.57 -0.72 -25.57
CA GLY A 204 -12.82 -1.69 -26.63
C GLY A 204 -11.53 -2.12 -27.33
N TRP A 205 -10.61 -1.17 -27.60
CA TRP A 205 -9.30 -1.49 -28.14
C TRP A 205 -8.45 -2.31 -27.16
N ALA A 206 -8.45 -1.94 -25.87
CA ALA A 206 -7.73 -2.66 -24.84
C ALA A 206 -8.24 -4.11 -24.73
N ALA A 207 -9.54 -4.32 -24.71
CA ALA A 207 -10.14 -5.66 -24.69
C ALA A 207 -9.77 -6.48 -25.93
N ALA A 208 -9.84 -5.89 -27.14
CA ALA A 208 -9.48 -6.56 -28.39
C ALA A 208 -7.98 -6.91 -28.47
N ASN A 209 -7.12 -6.22 -27.73
CA ASN A 209 -5.67 -6.42 -27.71
C ASN A 209 -5.18 -7.03 -26.38
N ALA A 210 -6.06 -7.61 -25.57
CA ALA A 210 -5.75 -8.14 -24.26
C ALA A 210 -4.55 -9.11 -24.28
N THR A 211 -4.51 -10.05 -25.23
CA THR A 211 -3.40 -11.01 -25.39
C THR A 211 -2.07 -10.30 -25.63
N TRP A 212 -2.04 -9.25 -26.45
CA TRP A 212 -0.83 -8.48 -26.69
C TRP A 212 -0.42 -7.63 -25.48
N LEU A 213 -1.38 -7.05 -24.79
CA LEU A 213 -1.16 -6.28 -23.57
C LEU A 213 -0.68 -7.15 -22.38
N ASN A 214 -0.82 -8.46 -22.52
CA ASN A 214 -0.39 -9.44 -21.53
C ASN A 214 1.11 -9.79 -21.59
N GLN A 215 1.85 -9.30 -22.60
CA GLN A 215 3.30 -9.44 -22.62
C GLN A 215 3.93 -8.76 -21.40
N SER A 216 5.12 -9.23 -21.00
CA SER A 216 5.83 -8.56 -19.92
C SER A 216 6.32 -7.17 -20.34
N LEU A 217 6.48 -6.30 -19.37
CA LEU A 217 7.03 -4.97 -19.57
C LEU A 217 8.44 -5.01 -20.16
N SER A 218 9.26 -5.98 -19.75
CA SER A 218 10.57 -6.23 -20.33
C SER A 218 10.51 -6.59 -21.81
N GLN A 219 9.56 -7.44 -22.22
CA GLN A 219 9.37 -7.80 -23.63
C GLN A 219 8.98 -6.58 -24.48
N TRP A 220 8.05 -5.75 -23.95
CA TRP A 220 7.68 -4.50 -24.60
C TRP A 220 8.86 -3.55 -24.72
N THR A 221 9.62 -3.36 -23.63
CA THR A 221 10.79 -2.48 -23.57
C THR A 221 11.85 -2.94 -24.56
N ALA A 222 12.15 -4.24 -24.63
CA ALA A 222 13.10 -4.81 -25.58
C ALA A 222 12.71 -4.54 -27.05
N SER A 223 11.40 -4.53 -27.34
CA SER A 223 10.88 -4.30 -28.70
C SER A 223 10.79 -2.81 -29.07
N ASN A 224 10.76 -1.90 -28.10
CA ASN A 224 10.49 -0.47 -28.33
C ASN A 224 11.66 0.46 -28.01
N VAL A 225 12.67 -0.02 -27.27
CA VAL A 225 13.89 0.71 -26.92
C VAL A 225 15.10 -0.09 -27.37
N ARG A 226 15.93 0.50 -28.24
CA ARG A 226 17.05 -0.18 -28.92
C ARG A 226 18.27 -0.31 -28.04
N THR A 227 18.56 0.73 -27.27
CA THR A 227 19.76 0.81 -26.45
C THR A 227 19.60 0.05 -25.14
N GLU A 228 20.69 -0.60 -24.69
CA GLU A 228 20.70 -1.30 -23.42
C GLU A 228 20.48 -0.32 -22.25
N ALA A 229 21.13 0.84 -22.31
CA ALA A 229 21.00 1.88 -21.29
C ALA A 229 19.56 2.42 -21.19
N GLY A 230 18.88 2.67 -22.30
CA GLY A 230 17.47 3.09 -22.32
C GLY A 230 16.55 2.01 -21.74
N ARG A 231 16.79 0.74 -22.09
CA ARG A 231 16.04 -0.39 -21.50
C ARG A 231 16.27 -0.50 -19.99
N GLY A 232 17.53 -0.37 -19.56
CA GLY A 232 17.91 -0.38 -18.14
C GLY A 232 17.21 0.72 -17.36
N TYR A 233 17.16 1.93 -17.92
CA TYR A 233 16.47 3.06 -17.29
C TYR A 233 14.97 2.76 -17.06
N ILE A 234 14.24 2.36 -18.11
CA ILE A 234 12.80 2.04 -17.98
C ILE A 234 12.59 0.90 -16.99
N THR A 235 13.39 -0.17 -17.05
CA THR A 235 13.31 -1.30 -16.13
C THR A 235 13.53 -0.87 -14.67
N ASN A 236 14.45 0.06 -14.46
CA ASN A 236 14.73 0.61 -13.12
C ASN A 236 13.57 1.45 -12.58
N LEU A 237 12.97 2.32 -13.41
CA LEU A 237 11.77 3.07 -13.03
C LEU A 237 10.63 2.13 -12.59
N PHE A 238 10.39 1.06 -13.34
CA PHE A 238 9.33 0.11 -12.97
C PHE A 238 9.62 -0.62 -11.67
N ARG A 239 10.88 -1.02 -11.44
CA ARG A 239 11.25 -1.65 -10.18
C ARG A 239 11.05 -0.71 -9.00
N GLN A 240 11.46 0.55 -9.12
CA GLN A 240 11.28 1.55 -8.07
C GLN A 240 9.80 1.90 -7.82
N ALA A 241 8.99 1.89 -8.89
CA ALA A 241 7.56 2.18 -8.78
C ALA A 241 6.76 1.03 -8.16
N PHE A 242 7.17 -0.22 -8.39
CA PHE A 242 6.33 -1.39 -8.13
C PHE A 242 6.95 -2.44 -7.22
N GLY A 243 8.24 -2.34 -6.88
CA GLY A 243 8.93 -3.31 -6.03
C GLY A 243 9.06 -4.71 -6.65
N VAL A 244 8.89 -4.84 -7.98
CA VAL A 244 8.96 -6.10 -8.71
C VAL A 244 9.77 -5.98 -10.00
N SER A 245 10.16 -7.14 -10.55
CA SER A 245 10.85 -7.20 -11.82
C SER A 245 9.93 -6.82 -12.99
N ALA A 246 10.46 -6.09 -13.96
CA ALA A 246 9.77 -5.82 -15.23
C ALA A 246 9.45 -7.09 -16.04
N ASN A 247 10.14 -8.21 -15.76
CA ASN A 247 9.83 -9.52 -16.36
C ASN A 247 8.51 -10.10 -15.83
N ASP A 248 8.20 -9.81 -14.57
CA ASP A 248 7.04 -10.34 -13.86
C ASP A 248 5.85 -9.38 -13.90
N THR A 249 6.03 -8.19 -14.47
CA THR A 249 4.99 -7.17 -14.58
C THR A 249 4.37 -7.19 -15.97
N PRO A 250 3.05 -7.38 -16.13
CA PRO A 250 2.36 -7.20 -17.39
C PRO A 250 2.47 -5.76 -17.89
N LEU A 251 2.60 -5.60 -19.21
CA LEU A 251 2.55 -4.28 -19.85
C LEU A 251 1.30 -3.52 -19.44
N PHE A 252 0.13 -4.18 -19.41
CA PHE A 252 -1.14 -3.57 -19.02
C PHE A 252 -1.08 -2.96 -17.61
N ASN A 253 -0.47 -3.63 -16.64
CA ASN A 253 -0.33 -3.08 -15.27
C ASN A 253 0.47 -1.78 -15.25
N GLY A 254 1.59 -1.74 -15.99
CA GLY A 254 2.37 -0.52 -16.12
C GLY A 254 1.59 0.62 -16.76
N LEU A 255 0.84 0.30 -17.83
CA LEU A 255 0.00 1.27 -18.54
C LEU A 255 -1.17 1.77 -17.70
N ALA A 256 -1.85 0.88 -16.97
CA ALA A 256 -2.98 1.23 -16.11
C ALA A 256 -2.53 2.14 -14.94
N LYS A 257 -1.34 1.92 -14.40
CA LYS A 257 -0.77 2.77 -13.34
C LYS A 257 -0.32 4.13 -13.87
N ALA A 258 0.35 4.17 -15.02
CA ALA A 258 0.72 5.42 -15.69
C ALA A 258 -0.50 6.24 -16.15
N ASN A 259 -1.66 5.60 -16.27
CA ASN A 259 -2.87 6.26 -16.75
C ASN A 259 -3.77 6.83 -15.65
N ALA A 260 -3.39 6.69 -14.41
CA ALA A 260 -4.06 7.41 -13.32
C ALA A 260 -3.81 8.95 -13.37
N GLY A 261 -3.42 9.48 -14.53
CA GLY A 261 -3.05 10.88 -14.73
C GLY A 261 -1.59 11.19 -14.43
N VAL A 262 -0.77 10.16 -14.20
CA VAL A 262 0.61 10.32 -13.75
C VAL A 262 1.55 9.68 -14.77
N ASP A 263 2.52 10.43 -15.26
CA ASP A 263 3.58 9.91 -16.12
C ASP A 263 4.41 8.84 -15.41
N LEU A 264 5.08 7.99 -16.19
CA LEU A 264 5.92 6.93 -15.63
C LEU A 264 7.02 7.49 -14.72
N GLU A 265 7.63 8.58 -15.13
CA GLU A 265 8.67 9.30 -14.37
C GLU A 265 8.11 9.87 -13.06
N SER A 266 6.89 10.38 -13.08
CA SER A 266 6.21 10.93 -11.89
C SER A 266 5.93 9.87 -10.82
N LEU A 267 5.88 8.58 -11.18
CA LEU A 267 5.70 7.49 -10.20
C LEU A 267 6.84 7.41 -9.18
N VAL A 268 8.03 7.89 -9.54
CA VAL A 268 9.23 7.86 -8.68
C VAL A 268 9.73 9.25 -8.30
N ALA A 269 9.23 10.31 -8.95
CA ALA A 269 9.65 11.68 -8.70
C ALA A 269 9.16 12.19 -7.34
N VAL A 270 9.99 13.01 -6.71
CA VAL A 270 9.65 13.79 -5.52
C VAL A 270 8.93 15.06 -5.96
N ASN A 271 9.58 15.93 -6.71
CA ASN A 271 8.98 17.17 -7.20
C ASN A 271 7.99 16.89 -8.33
N GLY A 272 6.72 17.30 -8.13
CA GLY A 272 5.64 17.11 -9.10
C GLY A 272 5.29 15.64 -9.35
N GLY A 273 5.61 14.74 -8.42
CA GLY A 273 5.34 13.32 -8.53
C GLY A 273 4.61 12.72 -7.34
N LEU A 274 4.54 11.39 -7.31
CA LEU A 274 3.82 10.66 -6.27
C LEU A 274 4.53 10.66 -4.90
N LYS A 275 5.81 11.09 -4.84
CA LYS A 275 6.60 11.14 -3.60
C LYS A 275 6.79 12.57 -3.09
N GLN A 276 5.92 13.49 -3.51
CA GLN A 276 6.07 14.93 -3.25
C GLN A 276 5.94 15.28 -1.77
N GLN A 277 4.96 14.72 -1.08
CA GLN A 277 4.63 15.11 0.29
C GLN A 277 4.49 13.90 1.21
N ARG A 278 4.60 14.15 2.50
CA ARG A 278 4.36 13.20 3.59
C ARG A 278 3.38 13.81 4.60
N VAL A 279 2.78 12.97 5.42
CA VAL A 279 1.92 13.45 6.53
C VAL A 279 2.79 13.72 7.76
N LYS A 280 2.72 14.92 8.33
CA LYS A 280 3.39 15.25 9.59
C LYS A 280 2.93 14.30 10.70
N GLY A 281 3.86 13.64 11.37
CA GLY A 281 3.56 12.60 12.36
C GLY A 281 3.09 11.27 11.77
N GLY A 282 3.21 11.07 10.44
CA GLY A 282 3.01 9.83 9.69
C GLY A 282 1.54 9.53 9.33
N VAL A 283 1.34 8.96 8.14
CA VAL A 283 0.01 8.74 7.54
C VAL A 283 -0.86 7.72 8.29
N ALA A 284 -0.30 6.84 9.12
CA ALA A 284 -1.10 5.88 9.87
C ALA A 284 -2.03 6.54 10.91
N GLN A 285 -1.87 7.83 11.20
CA GLN A 285 -2.84 8.61 11.98
C GLN A 285 -4.24 8.53 11.38
N VAL A 286 -4.35 8.59 10.04
CA VAL A 286 -5.64 8.49 9.34
C VAL A 286 -6.44 7.26 9.80
N THR A 287 -5.77 6.12 9.87
CA THR A 287 -6.45 4.87 10.22
C THR A 287 -6.82 4.80 11.70
N ARG A 288 -6.07 5.45 12.58
CA ARG A 288 -6.45 5.56 13.99
C ARG A 288 -7.68 6.44 14.16
N ASN A 289 -7.70 7.58 13.47
CA ASN A 289 -8.85 8.51 13.51
C ASN A 289 -10.13 7.88 12.95
N LEU A 290 -10.03 7.09 11.86
CA LEU A 290 -11.17 6.35 11.31
C LEU A 290 -11.64 5.21 12.22
N ALA A 291 -10.75 4.63 13.01
CA ALA A 291 -11.05 3.51 13.88
C ALA A 291 -11.69 3.95 15.22
N GLU A 292 -11.35 5.14 15.71
CA GLU A 292 -11.81 5.63 17.03
C GLU A 292 -13.33 5.64 17.19
N PRO A 293 -14.14 6.10 16.20
CA PRO A 293 -15.61 6.11 16.32
C PRO A 293 -16.24 4.73 16.38
N LEU A 294 -15.55 3.67 15.93
CA LEU A 294 -16.09 2.31 15.93
C LEU A 294 -16.21 1.71 17.35
N GLY A 295 -15.39 2.16 18.29
CA GLY A 295 -15.42 1.67 19.66
C GLY A 295 -15.44 0.14 19.76
N ASP A 296 -16.49 -0.39 20.40
CA ASP A 296 -16.67 -1.84 20.57
C ASP A 296 -17.04 -2.59 19.27
N ASP A 297 -17.37 -1.91 18.19
CA ASP A 297 -17.61 -2.55 16.88
C ASP A 297 -16.30 -2.75 16.08
N LEU A 298 -15.14 -2.38 16.62
CA LEU A 298 -13.81 -2.77 16.15
C LEU A 298 -13.28 -3.94 16.97
N LYS A 299 -13.04 -5.09 16.32
CA LYS A 299 -12.51 -6.31 16.94
C LYS A 299 -11.08 -6.54 16.47
N LEU A 300 -10.11 -6.18 17.30
CA LEU A 300 -8.69 -6.48 17.07
C LEU A 300 -8.39 -7.94 17.45
N SER A 301 -7.26 -8.49 16.99
CA SER A 301 -6.83 -9.87 17.23
C SER A 301 -7.91 -10.90 16.89
N SER A 302 -8.68 -10.61 15.84
CA SER A 302 -9.84 -11.40 15.39
C SER A 302 -9.64 -11.91 13.95
N PRO A 303 -8.62 -12.75 13.69
CA PRO A 303 -8.38 -13.26 12.34
C PRO A 303 -9.55 -14.13 11.89
N VAL A 304 -10.08 -13.83 10.70
CA VAL A 304 -11.21 -14.53 10.11
C VAL A 304 -10.73 -15.84 9.48
N ARG A 305 -11.45 -16.93 9.78
CA ARG A 305 -11.22 -18.25 9.20
C ARG A 305 -12.15 -18.56 8.03
N SER A 306 -13.44 -18.19 8.16
CA SER A 306 -14.43 -18.53 7.13
C SER A 306 -15.53 -17.49 6.99
N VAL A 307 -16.08 -17.44 5.78
CA VAL A 307 -17.25 -16.66 5.39
C VAL A 307 -18.26 -17.62 4.76
N HIS A 308 -19.43 -17.71 5.35
CA HIS A 308 -20.60 -18.36 4.78
C HIS A 308 -21.59 -17.30 4.33
N SER A 309 -22.14 -17.44 3.11
CA SER A 309 -23.10 -16.49 2.53
C SER A 309 -24.23 -17.24 1.85
N ASP A 310 -25.45 -16.88 2.16
CA ASP A 310 -26.69 -17.41 1.58
C ASP A 310 -27.70 -16.30 1.26
N ASP A 311 -28.93 -16.66 0.96
CA ASP A 311 -30.00 -15.70 0.64
C ASP A 311 -30.41 -14.87 1.87
N ASP A 312 -30.22 -15.37 3.09
CA ASP A 312 -30.60 -14.73 4.35
C ASP A 312 -29.54 -13.75 4.86
N GLY A 313 -28.27 -13.93 4.47
CA GLY A 313 -27.18 -13.05 4.88
C GLY A 313 -25.80 -13.68 4.83
N VAL A 314 -24.93 -13.24 5.74
CA VAL A 314 -23.57 -13.74 5.87
C VAL A 314 -23.26 -14.10 7.31
N THR A 315 -22.48 -15.16 7.50
CA THR A 315 -21.89 -15.54 8.78
C THR A 315 -20.37 -15.58 8.65
N VAL A 316 -19.69 -14.73 9.38
CA VAL A 316 -18.22 -14.68 9.43
C VAL A 316 -17.74 -15.34 10.72
N THR A 317 -16.82 -16.30 10.61
CA THR A 317 -16.27 -17.03 11.76
C THR A 317 -14.78 -16.72 11.90
N THR A 318 -14.36 -16.29 13.06
CA THR A 318 -12.96 -16.07 13.43
C THR A 318 -12.26 -17.37 13.82
N THR A 319 -10.94 -17.35 13.92
CA THR A 319 -10.13 -18.56 14.23
C THR A 319 -10.39 -19.12 15.63
N ASP A 320 -10.82 -18.29 16.58
CA ASP A 320 -11.24 -18.71 17.92
C ASP A 320 -12.66 -19.28 17.98
N GLY A 321 -13.38 -19.27 16.84
CA GLY A 321 -14.74 -19.79 16.72
C GLY A 321 -15.84 -18.78 16.96
N THR A 322 -15.54 -17.52 17.26
CA THR A 322 -16.54 -16.45 17.41
C THR A 322 -17.24 -16.22 16.05
N GLN A 323 -18.56 -16.05 16.08
CA GLN A 323 -19.36 -15.81 14.89
C GLN A 323 -20.00 -14.43 14.90
N TYR A 324 -19.98 -13.80 13.73
CA TYR A 324 -20.64 -12.52 13.45
C TYR A 324 -21.63 -12.71 12.31
N GLN A 325 -22.83 -12.18 12.47
CA GLN A 325 -23.89 -12.25 11.47
C GLN A 325 -24.12 -10.87 10.85
N GLY A 326 -24.30 -10.83 9.53
CA GLY A 326 -24.53 -9.60 8.80
C GLY A 326 -25.36 -9.82 7.53
N ARG A 327 -25.85 -8.73 6.95
CA ARG A 327 -26.55 -8.76 5.65
C ARG A 327 -25.57 -8.84 4.48
N SER A 328 -24.37 -8.30 4.67
CA SER A 328 -23.28 -8.31 3.70
C SER A 328 -21.91 -8.41 4.39
N VAL A 329 -20.87 -8.70 3.62
CA VAL A 329 -19.48 -8.66 4.09
C VAL A 329 -18.58 -7.98 3.05
N ILE A 330 -17.71 -7.06 3.50
CA ILE A 330 -16.64 -6.48 2.68
C ILE A 330 -15.33 -7.12 3.09
N VAL A 331 -14.69 -7.83 2.16
CA VAL A 331 -13.38 -8.47 2.35
C VAL A 331 -12.30 -7.52 1.85
N THR A 332 -11.44 -7.04 2.75
CA THR A 332 -10.32 -6.14 2.40
C THR A 332 -8.95 -6.80 2.48
N VAL A 333 -8.95 -8.12 2.51
CA VAL A 333 -7.76 -8.96 2.57
C VAL A 333 -7.04 -8.93 1.22
N PRO A 334 -5.68 -8.82 1.19
CA PRO A 334 -4.92 -8.92 -0.04
C PRO A 334 -5.25 -10.22 -0.81
N PRO A 335 -5.38 -10.19 -2.16
CA PRO A 335 -5.85 -11.32 -2.95
C PRO A 335 -5.13 -12.64 -2.65
N ARG A 336 -3.80 -12.61 -2.50
CA ARG A 336 -2.98 -13.79 -2.21
C ARG A 336 -3.32 -14.52 -0.91
N LEU A 337 -3.97 -13.84 0.03
CA LEU A 337 -4.35 -14.39 1.34
C LEU A 337 -5.79 -14.91 1.35
N LEU A 338 -6.55 -14.73 0.29
CA LEU A 338 -7.93 -15.27 0.19
C LEU A 338 -7.96 -16.80 0.30
N LYS A 339 -6.90 -17.47 -0.14
CA LYS A 339 -6.74 -18.93 -0.02
C LYS A 339 -6.62 -19.44 1.41
N ASP A 340 -6.22 -18.58 2.34
CA ASP A 340 -6.08 -18.88 3.76
C ASP A 340 -7.42 -18.81 4.50
N MET A 341 -8.50 -18.45 3.79
CA MET A 341 -9.86 -18.34 4.28
C MET A 341 -10.78 -19.33 3.53
N THR A 342 -11.75 -19.87 4.24
CA THR A 342 -12.78 -20.72 3.62
C THR A 342 -14.00 -19.88 3.26
N PHE A 343 -14.48 -20.00 2.02
CA PHE A 343 -15.69 -19.36 1.55
C PHE A 343 -16.75 -20.42 1.21
N GLU A 344 -17.99 -20.15 1.59
CA GLU A 344 -19.15 -20.98 1.24
C GLU A 344 -20.31 -20.04 0.80
N PRO A 345 -20.70 -20.08 -0.49
CA PRO A 345 -20.13 -20.86 -1.59
C PRO A 345 -18.65 -20.59 -1.85
N ALA A 346 -17.95 -21.59 -2.40
CA ALA A 346 -16.52 -21.46 -2.72
C ALA A 346 -16.27 -20.32 -3.71
N LEU A 347 -15.14 -19.63 -3.55
CA LEU A 347 -14.70 -18.63 -4.53
C LEU A 347 -14.50 -19.29 -5.91
N PRO A 348 -14.77 -18.57 -7.02
CA PRO A 348 -14.45 -19.05 -8.36
C PRO A 348 -13.00 -19.55 -8.47
N ALA A 349 -12.80 -20.65 -9.20
CA ALA A 349 -11.48 -21.27 -9.35
C ALA A 349 -10.44 -20.28 -9.91
N GLU A 350 -10.85 -19.43 -10.84
CA GLU A 350 -10.01 -18.38 -11.44
C GLU A 350 -9.51 -17.37 -10.38
N ARG A 351 -10.34 -17.04 -9.39
CA ARG A 351 -9.98 -16.13 -8.29
C ARG A 351 -8.97 -16.77 -7.34
N LEU A 352 -9.12 -18.05 -7.04
CA LEU A 352 -8.17 -18.82 -6.22
C LEU A 352 -6.84 -19.06 -6.96
N GLU A 353 -6.89 -19.39 -8.24
CA GLU A 353 -5.69 -19.54 -9.09
C GLU A 353 -4.88 -18.24 -9.12
N MET A 354 -5.57 -17.11 -9.16
CA MET A 354 -4.95 -15.81 -9.06
C MET A 354 -4.24 -15.61 -7.72
N ALA A 355 -4.87 -16.00 -6.61
CA ALA A 355 -4.29 -15.88 -5.28
C ALA A 355 -2.91 -16.57 -5.18
N ASP A 356 -2.72 -17.69 -5.87
CA ASP A 356 -1.45 -18.42 -5.89
C ASP A 356 -0.40 -17.80 -6.84
N LYS A 357 -0.84 -17.15 -7.91
CA LYS A 357 0.03 -16.65 -8.98
C LYS A 357 0.33 -15.16 -8.91
N VAL A 358 -0.23 -14.44 -7.93
CA VAL A 358 -0.02 -13.01 -7.77
C VAL A 358 1.06 -12.77 -6.72
N PRO A 359 2.30 -12.46 -7.10
CA PRO A 359 3.32 -12.08 -6.13
C PRO A 359 2.97 -10.73 -5.50
N ALA A 360 3.20 -10.60 -4.21
CA ALA A 360 3.32 -9.29 -3.58
C ALA A 360 4.73 -8.75 -3.80
N GLY A 361 4.89 -7.42 -3.79
CA GLY A 361 6.21 -6.81 -3.83
C GLY A 361 7.05 -7.21 -2.61
N ASN A 362 8.27 -7.65 -2.86
CA ASN A 362 9.24 -7.97 -1.84
C ASN A 362 9.95 -6.69 -1.42
N VAL A 363 9.69 -6.22 -0.21
CA VAL A 363 10.27 -4.97 0.30
C VAL A 363 10.57 -5.10 1.79
N ILE A 364 11.81 -4.72 2.15
CA ILE A 364 12.17 -4.35 3.52
C ILE A 364 12.40 -2.85 3.51
N LYS A 365 11.58 -2.10 4.25
CA LYS A 365 11.76 -0.67 4.44
C LYS A 365 12.63 -0.45 5.67
N ALA A 366 13.69 0.33 5.53
CA ALA A 366 14.71 0.50 6.58
C ALA A 366 15.06 1.98 6.79
N TYR A 367 15.51 2.28 7.99
CA TYR A 367 15.90 3.61 8.45
C TYR A 367 17.26 3.57 9.14
N LEU A 368 18.11 4.54 8.82
CA LEU A 368 19.31 4.88 9.55
C LEU A 368 19.14 6.27 10.15
N VAL A 369 19.29 6.38 11.46
CA VAL A 369 19.16 7.63 12.21
C VAL A 369 20.54 8.09 12.66
N TYR A 370 20.87 9.35 12.38
CA TYR A 370 22.16 9.99 12.73
C TYR A 370 21.92 11.22 13.62
N ASP A 371 22.94 11.67 14.31
CA ASP A 371 22.89 12.87 15.16
C ASP A 371 22.53 14.14 14.38
N SER A 372 22.88 14.19 13.09
CA SER A 372 22.54 15.30 12.21
C SER A 372 22.48 14.82 10.74
N PRO A 373 21.79 15.56 9.84
CA PRO A 373 21.76 15.27 8.42
C PRO A 373 23.07 15.70 7.73
N TRP A 374 24.18 15.05 8.09
CA TRP A 374 25.54 15.39 7.69
C TRP A 374 25.76 15.45 6.17
N TRP A 375 25.02 14.67 5.39
CA TRP A 375 25.08 14.69 3.91
C TRP A 375 24.68 16.05 3.33
N ARG A 376 23.83 16.81 4.02
CA ARG A 376 23.41 18.15 3.60
C ARG A 376 24.56 19.16 3.63
N THR A 377 25.63 18.90 4.40
CA THR A 377 26.82 19.78 4.45
C THR A 377 27.59 19.79 3.14
N SER A 378 27.47 18.75 2.32
CA SER A 378 28.04 18.64 0.96
C SER A 378 27.07 19.10 -0.14
N GLY A 379 25.87 19.62 0.21
CA GLY A 379 24.83 20.04 -0.74
C GLY A 379 23.90 18.91 -1.21
N ALA A 380 24.12 17.67 -0.74
CA ALA A 380 23.26 16.54 -1.11
C ALA A 380 21.91 16.59 -0.39
N SER A 381 20.83 16.30 -1.13
CA SER A 381 19.46 16.22 -0.56
C SER A 381 19.25 14.99 0.34
N GLY A 382 20.20 14.04 0.38
CA GLY A 382 19.99 12.72 1.00
C GLY A 382 19.17 11.78 0.12
N GLN A 383 18.87 12.15 -1.12
CA GLN A 383 18.25 11.27 -2.09
C GLN A 383 19.33 10.53 -2.92
N MET A 384 19.11 9.25 -3.14
CA MET A 384 19.96 8.43 -3.99
C MET A 384 19.15 7.45 -4.81
N GLY A 385 19.55 7.25 -6.07
CA GLY A 385 19.13 6.14 -6.92
C GLY A 385 20.32 5.33 -7.41
N ALA A 386 20.22 4.00 -7.44
CA ALA A 386 21.26 3.12 -7.93
C ALA A 386 20.71 2.00 -8.82
N ASP A 387 21.51 1.54 -9.78
CA ASP A 387 21.18 0.37 -10.60
C ASP A 387 21.56 -0.95 -9.91
N GLU A 388 22.47 -0.90 -8.94
CA GLU A 388 22.93 -2.06 -8.17
C GLU A 388 23.09 -1.73 -6.67
N GLY A 389 23.30 -2.75 -5.84
CA GLY A 389 23.50 -2.62 -4.41
C GLY A 389 22.35 -3.13 -3.57
N ALA A 390 22.56 -3.23 -2.26
CA ALA A 390 21.59 -3.73 -1.29
C ALA A 390 20.34 -2.84 -1.21
N VAL A 391 20.56 -1.53 -1.14
CA VAL A 391 19.54 -0.49 -1.13
C VAL A 391 19.75 0.37 -2.36
N ARG A 392 18.74 0.44 -3.23
CA ARG A 392 18.87 1.12 -4.53
C ARG A 392 18.20 2.47 -4.59
N VAL A 393 17.41 2.78 -3.58
CA VAL A 393 16.75 4.08 -3.44
C VAL A 393 16.83 4.51 -1.99
N ILE A 394 17.31 5.74 -1.77
CA ILE A 394 17.38 6.38 -0.46
C ILE A 394 16.64 7.71 -0.52
N PHE A 395 15.96 8.06 0.55
CA PHE A 395 15.30 9.36 0.75
C PHE A 395 15.68 9.93 2.12
N ASP A 396 15.94 11.22 2.15
CA ASP A 396 16.01 11.98 3.40
C ASP A 396 14.60 12.19 3.96
N THR A 397 14.36 11.68 5.14
CA THR A 397 13.10 11.81 5.87
C THR A 397 13.30 12.53 7.20
N SER A 398 14.41 13.25 7.33
CA SER A 398 14.73 14.04 8.50
C SER A 398 13.63 15.06 8.81
N ASP A 399 13.50 15.37 10.09
CA ASP A 399 12.67 16.44 10.57
C ASP A 399 13.58 17.55 11.08
N ASP A 400 13.46 18.73 10.51
CA ASP A 400 14.31 19.87 10.85
C ASP A 400 14.05 20.37 12.28
N GLU A 401 12.87 20.09 12.86
CA GLU A 401 12.53 20.45 14.24
C GLU A 401 13.39 19.66 15.25
N THR A 402 13.79 18.43 14.93
CA THR A 402 14.60 17.58 15.82
C THR A 402 16.11 17.72 15.58
N GLY A 403 16.50 18.23 14.42
CA GLY A 403 17.89 18.30 13.97
C GLY A 403 18.57 16.96 13.72
N LYS A 404 17.84 15.83 13.84
CA LYS A 404 18.35 14.50 13.54
C LYS A 404 18.33 14.23 12.05
N GLY A 405 19.35 13.51 11.55
CA GLY A 405 19.40 13.03 10.18
C GLY A 405 18.77 11.65 10.06
N ILE A 406 17.79 11.48 9.17
CA ILE A 406 17.11 10.21 8.96
C ILE A 406 17.12 9.85 7.48
N LEU A 407 17.84 8.79 7.14
CA LEU A 407 17.82 8.21 5.81
C LEU A 407 16.92 6.99 5.78
N MET A 408 15.98 6.99 4.86
CA MET A 408 15.08 5.87 4.59
C MET A 408 15.48 5.20 3.28
N GLY A 409 15.52 3.88 3.28
CA GLY A 409 15.83 3.10 2.07
C GLY A 409 15.02 1.82 1.96
N PHE A 410 15.09 1.20 0.77
CA PHE A 410 14.40 -0.04 0.48
C PHE A 410 15.37 -1.12 0.01
N PHE A 411 15.30 -2.30 0.67
CA PHE A 411 15.73 -3.54 0.05
C PHE A 411 14.56 -4.06 -0.78
N GLU A 412 14.74 -4.26 -2.08
CA GLU A 412 13.64 -4.52 -3.01
C GLU A 412 13.87 -5.74 -3.89
N GLY A 413 12.76 -6.32 -4.39
CA GLY A 413 12.79 -7.38 -5.39
C GLY A 413 13.25 -8.72 -4.85
N ALA A 414 13.85 -9.54 -5.71
CA ALA A 414 14.31 -10.88 -5.34
C ALA A 414 15.40 -10.86 -4.26
N GLU A 415 16.24 -9.84 -4.26
CA GLU A 415 17.32 -9.66 -3.29
C GLU A 415 16.78 -9.41 -1.87
N ALA A 416 15.64 -8.73 -1.73
CA ALA A 416 14.99 -8.50 -0.43
C ALA A 416 14.74 -9.81 0.34
N SER A 417 14.34 -10.88 -0.36
CA SER A 417 14.17 -12.20 0.25
C SER A 417 15.47 -12.79 0.82
N GLY A 418 16.61 -12.44 0.22
CA GLY A 418 17.93 -12.79 0.74
C GLY A 418 18.26 -12.00 2.01
N TYR A 419 18.05 -10.70 1.97
CA TYR A 419 18.30 -9.81 3.12
C TYR A 419 17.35 -10.09 4.28
N GLY A 420 16.09 -10.48 4.05
CA GLY A 420 15.15 -10.88 5.08
C GLY A 420 15.62 -12.08 5.92
N LYS A 421 16.49 -12.93 5.37
CA LYS A 421 17.10 -14.06 6.09
C LYS A 421 18.32 -13.67 6.92
N LEU A 422 18.88 -12.47 6.72
CA LEU A 422 20.03 -11.98 7.47
C LEU A 422 19.59 -11.41 8.82
N SER A 423 20.53 -11.35 9.74
CA SER A 423 20.31 -10.65 11.00
C SER A 423 20.12 -9.14 10.76
N ILE A 424 19.42 -8.47 11.67
CA ILE A 424 19.19 -7.02 11.61
C ILE A 424 20.50 -6.23 11.50
N GLY A 425 21.55 -6.64 12.23
CA GLY A 425 22.86 -5.97 12.18
C GLY A 425 23.59 -6.17 10.84
N LEU A 426 23.31 -7.24 10.08
CA LEU A 426 23.86 -7.41 8.74
C LEU A 426 23.12 -6.55 7.71
N ARG A 427 21.80 -6.42 7.85
CA ARG A 427 21.00 -5.49 7.02
C ARG A 427 21.40 -4.05 7.28
N GLN A 428 21.57 -3.66 8.55
CA GLN A 428 22.06 -2.33 8.91
C GLN A 428 23.39 -2.02 8.23
N ARG A 429 24.39 -2.91 8.34
CA ARG A 429 25.71 -2.72 7.70
C ARG A 429 25.60 -2.60 6.19
N ALA A 430 24.80 -3.45 5.55
CA ALA A 430 24.59 -3.38 4.11
C ALA A 430 23.98 -2.03 3.68
N PHE A 431 23.12 -1.44 4.50
CA PHE A 431 22.55 -0.10 4.23
C PHE A 431 23.61 0.99 4.49
N GLU A 432 24.38 0.93 5.59
CA GLU A 432 25.47 1.86 5.89
C GLU A 432 26.49 1.92 4.75
N GLU A 433 26.92 0.76 4.21
CA GLU A 433 27.85 0.67 3.07
C GLU A 433 27.32 1.40 1.83
N VAL A 434 26.02 1.29 1.56
CA VAL A 434 25.39 2.02 0.45
C VAL A 434 25.39 3.52 0.72
N VAL A 435 25.04 3.97 1.93
CA VAL A 435 25.04 5.38 2.34
C VAL A 435 26.46 5.97 2.22
N GLU A 436 27.47 5.28 2.75
CA GLU A 436 28.87 5.75 2.65
C GLU A 436 29.35 5.84 1.19
N SER A 437 28.92 4.89 0.35
CA SER A 437 29.31 4.91 -1.06
C SER A 437 28.61 6.00 -1.87
N ALA A 438 27.45 6.51 -1.41
CA ALA A 438 26.68 7.56 -2.06
C ALA A 438 27.07 8.96 -1.58
N PHE A 439 27.20 9.14 -0.29
CA PHE A 439 27.34 10.45 0.35
C PHE A 439 28.70 10.68 1.00
N GLY A 440 29.59 9.67 0.97
CA GLY A 440 30.86 9.69 1.66
C GLY A 440 30.74 9.13 3.09
N LYS A 441 31.89 9.09 3.77
CA LYS A 441 31.97 8.52 5.11
C LYS A 441 31.20 9.36 6.12
N ALA A 442 30.31 8.71 6.85
CA ALA A 442 29.57 9.35 7.95
C ALA A 442 30.53 9.79 9.08
N PRO A 443 30.29 10.93 9.73
CA PRO A 443 31.12 11.41 10.84
C PRO A 443 31.00 10.53 12.09
N SER A 444 29.90 9.79 12.24
CA SER A 444 29.62 8.85 13.32
C SER A 444 28.79 7.68 12.81
N SER A 445 28.77 6.57 13.54
CA SER A 445 27.82 5.49 13.30
C SER A 445 26.39 5.98 13.51
N PRO A 446 25.40 5.35 12.86
CA PRO A 446 23.99 5.60 13.16
C PRO A 446 23.69 5.37 14.64
N ILE A 447 22.89 6.24 15.23
CA ILE A 447 22.44 6.12 16.62
C ILE A 447 21.29 5.13 16.78
N GLU A 448 20.55 4.87 15.69
CA GLU A 448 19.45 3.91 15.66
C GLU A 448 19.29 3.33 14.25
N TYR A 449 18.88 2.07 14.18
CA TYR A 449 18.46 1.39 12.96
C TYR A 449 17.10 0.73 13.19
N LEU A 450 16.21 0.87 12.25
CA LEU A 450 14.87 0.27 12.28
C LEU A 450 14.53 -0.28 10.90
N ASP A 451 13.95 -1.47 10.82
CA ASP A 451 13.42 -1.99 9.57
C ASP A 451 12.09 -2.74 9.74
N ARG A 452 11.37 -2.88 8.62
CA ARG A 452 10.15 -3.68 8.50
C ARG A 452 10.22 -4.54 7.25
N ASP A 453 10.27 -5.85 7.46
CA ASP A 453 10.14 -6.84 6.39
C ASP A 453 8.65 -7.13 6.14
N TRP A 454 8.11 -6.54 5.06
CA TRP A 454 6.71 -6.70 4.70
C TRP A 454 6.38 -8.08 4.14
N LEU A 455 7.36 -8.84 3.63
CA LEU A 455 7.15 -10.21 3.17
C LEU A 455 6.91 -11.16 4.35
N ALA A 456 7.59 -10.92 5.47
CA ALA A 456 7.45 -11.70 6.69
C ALA A 456 6.15 -11.40 7.46
N GLU A 457 5.39 -10.36 7.09
CA GLU A 457 4.13 -10.00 7.73
C GLU A 457 3.00 -10.96 7.36
N PRO A 458 2.48 -11.80 8.29
CA PRO A 458 1.59 -12.93 7.97
C PRO A 458 0.27 -12.51 7.33
N TYR A 459 -0.30 -11.36 7.76
CA TYR A 459 -1.59 -10.86 7.24
C TYR A 459 -1.45 -9.84 6.10
N THR A 460 -0.25 -9.73 5.51
CA THR A 460 0.02 -8.87 4.36
C THR A 460 0.73 -9.64 3.27
N GLY A 461 1.80 -10.35 3.65
CA GLY A 461 2.62 -11.19 2.78
C GLY A 461 3.30 -10.41 1.65
N GLY A 462 3.67 -9.15 1.90
CA GLY A 462 4.37 -8.26 0.96
C GLY A 462 3.80 -6.84 0.93
N CYS A 463 4.43 -5.98 0.13
CA CYS A 463 4.11 -4.55 -0.03
C CYS A 463 3.85 -4.21 -1.51
N HIS A 464 3.51 -2.95 -1.82
CA HIS A 464 3.24 -2.40 -3.16
C HIS A 464 2.08 -3.05 -3.94
N GLY A 465 1.14 -3.71 -3.24
CA GLY A 465 -0.03 -4.31 -3.86
C GLY A 465 0.24 -5.64 -4.57
N ALA A 466 -0.77 -6.13 -5.26
CA ALA A 466 -0.67 -7.35 -6.06
C ALA A 466 -0.09 -7.05 -7.44
N HIS A 467 0.82 -7.91 -7.89
CA HIS A 467 1.40 -7.83 -9.23
C HIS A 467 0.99 -9.06 -10.01
N PHE A 468 0.10 -8.88 -10.97
CA PHE A 468 -0.36 -9.99 -11.79
C PHE A 468 0.73 -10.44 -12.75
N ALA A 469 0.99 -11.74 -12.80
CA ALA A 469 1.78 -12.28 -13.89
C ALA A 469 1.13 -11.96 -15.25
N PRO A 470 1.91 -11.78 -16.33
CA PRO A 470 1.37 -11.36 -17.63
C PRO A 470 0.15 -12.16 -18.12
N SER A 471 0.10 -13.46 -17.87
CA SER A 471 -1.02 -14.32 -18.28
C SER A 471 -2.30 -14.16 -17.44
N LEU A 472 -2.22 -13.62 -16.24
CA LEU A 472 -3.36 -13.59 -15.31
C LEU A 472 -4.23 -12.34 -15.44
N TRP A 473 -3.66 -11.22 -15.87
CA TRP A 473 -4.41 -9.96 -15.94
C TRP A 473 -5.62 -10.03 -16.87
N THR A 474 -5.46 -10.68 -18.03
CA THR A 474 -6.53 -10.78 -19.03
C THR A 474 -7.65 -11.74 -18.65
N THR A 475 -7.38 -12.69 -17.74
CA THR A 475 -8.35 -13.69 -17.31
C THR A 475 -9.02 -13.32 -16.00
N THR A 476 -8.26 -12.81 -15.03
CA THR A 476 -8.72 -12.67 -13.65
C THR A 476 -8.74 -11.22 -13.14
N GLY A 477 -8.02 -10.30 -13.77
CA GLY A 477 -8.00 -8.89 -13.36
C GLY A 477 -9.39 -8.25 -13.27
N PRO A 478 -10.27 -8.41 -14.26
CA PRO A 478 -11.64 -7.90 -14.20
C PRO A 478 -12.51 -8.53 -13.11
N ILE A 479 -12.25 -9.80 -12.77
CA ILE A 479 -13.07 -10.59 -11.82
C ILE A 479 -12.73 -10.28 -10.36
N LEU A 480 -11.57 -9.63 -10.11
CA LEU A 480 -11.08 -9.38 -8.75
C LEU A 480 -12.07 -8.64 -7.87
N ALA A 481 -12.61 -7.57 -8.40
CA ALA A 481 -13.47 -6.66 -7.65
C ALA A 481 -14.95 -7.02 -7.75
N GLU A 482 -15.33 -8.01 -8.58
CA GLU A 482 -16.73 -8.40 -8.75
C GLU A 482 -17.29 -9.01 -7.47
N PRO A 483 -18.47 -8.58 -7.00
CA PRO A 483 -19.14 -9.19 -5.86
C PRO A 483 -19.50 -10.66 -6.11
N LEU A 484 -19.58 -11.44 -5.04
CA LEU A 484 -20.15 -12.78 -5.02
C LEU A 484 -21.38 -12.78 -4.11
N GLY A 485 -22.54 -12.46 -4.68
CA GLY A 485 -23.74 -12.26 -3.89
C GLY A 485 -23.54 -11.16 -2.84
N ARG A 486 -23.56 -11.55 -1.57
CA ARG A 486 -23.39 -10.64 -0.42
C ARG A 486 -21.94 -10.44 0.02
N VAL A 487 -20.97 -11.06 -0.68
CA VAL A 487 -19.53 -10.93 -0.42
C VAL A 487 -18.93 -9.95 -1.40
N LEU A 488 -18.48 -8.81 -0.90
CA LEU A 488 -17.89 -7.72 -1.66
C LEU A 488 -16.38 -7.64 -1.37
N PHE A 489 -15.63 -7.03 -2.29
CA PHE A 489 -14.17 -6.96 -2.18
C PHE A 489 -13.68 -5.52 -2.32
N ALA A 490 -12.84 -5.06 -1.39
CA ALA A 490 -12.21 -3.75 -1.41
C ALA A 490 -10.73 -3.86 -1.03
N GLY A 491 -9.97 -2.80 -1.27
CA GLY A 491 -8.55 -2.74 -1.00
C GLY A 491 -7.78 -2.19 -2.18
N ALA A 492 -6.52 -1.87 -1.96
CA ALA A 492 -5.69 -1.25 -2.98
C ALA A 492 -5.56 -2.09 -4.26
N GLU A 493 -5.58 -3.42 -4.15
CA GLU A 493 -5.48 -4.36 -5.26
C GLU A 493 -6.77 -4.50 -6.06
N TYR A 494 -7.90 -4.14 -5.47
CA TYR A 494 -9.23 -4.21 -6.10
C TYR A 494 -9.63 -2.88 -6.76
N ALA A 495 -8.73 -1.90 -6.75
CA ALA A 495 -8.97 -0.60 -7.36
C ALA A 495 -8.75 -0.63 -8.87
N SER A 496 -9.63 0.05 -9.61
CA SER A 496 -9.53 0.23 -11.06
C SER A 496 -8.51 1.30 -11.48
N SER A 497 -8.15 2.19 -10.55
CA SER A 497 -7.11 3.22 -10.70
C SER A 497 -6.29 3.30 -9.42
N PHE A 498 -5.04 3.78 -9.51
CA PHE A 498 -4.10 3.80 -8.38
C PHE A 498 -3.98 2.45 -7.65
N ASN A 499 -4.05 1.35 -8.40
CA ASN A 499 -3.93 0.00 -7.86
C ASN A 499 -2.62 -0.14 -7.06
N GLY A 500 -2.72 -0.62 -5.81
CA GLY A 500 -1.59 -0.75 -4.89
C GLY A 500 -1.25 0.51 -4.09
N TYR A 501 -1.93 1.63 -4.30
CA TYR A 501 -1.76 2.89 -3.57
C TYR A 501 -2.86 3.12 -2.53
N MET A 502 -2.61 4.03 -1.58
CA MET A 502 -3.62 4.49 -0.61
C MET A 502 -4.86 5.07 -1.30
N GLU A 503 -4.64 5.87 -2.33
CA GLU A 503 -5.71 6.43 -3.17
C GLU A 503 -6.60 5.33 -3.75
N GLY A 504 -6.01 4.25 -4.28
CA GLY A 504 -6.77 3.11 -4.79
C GLY A 504 -7.56 2.38 -3.69
N ALA A 505 -6.99 2.30 -2.48
CA ALA A 505 -7.69 1.70 -1.35
C ALA A 505 -8.97 2.48 -0.98
N LEU A 506 -8.90 3.82 -0.99
CA LEU A 506 -10.06 4.70 -0.74
C LEU A 506 -11.14 4.53 -1.83
N ARG A 507 -10.74 4.59 -3.10
CA ARG A 507 -11.66 4.43 -4.23
C ARG A 507 -12.35 3.06 -4.25
N ALA A 508 -11.62 2.00 -3.90
CA ALA A 508 -12.19 0.66 -3.80
C ALA A 508 -13.12 0.52 -2.60
N ALA A 509 -12.85 1.22 -1.50
CA ALA A 509 -13.72 1.26 -0.32
C ALA A 509 -15.05 1.94 -0.64
N ALA A 510 -15.01 3.13 -1.25
CA ALA A 510 -16.21 3.87 -1.65
C ALA A 510 -17.09 3.06 -2.61
N ARG A 511 -16.48 2.38 -3.60
CA ARG A 511 -17.22 1.48 -4.49
C ARG A 511 -17.89 0.34 -3.72
N ALA A 512 -17.18 -0.35 -2.83
CA ALA A 512 -17.73 -1.48 -2.10
C ALA A 512 -18.80 -1.04 -1.09
N ALA A 513 -18.65 0.12 -0.47
CA ALA A 513 -19.67 0.70 0.40
C ALA A 513 -20.96 1.00 -0.40
N GLN A 514 -20.85 1.59 -1.60
CA GLN A 514 -22.00 1.83 -2.47
C GLN A 514 -22.66 0.51 -2.90
N GLU A 515 -21.88 -0.51 -3.26
CA GLU A 515 -22.42 -1.85 -3.58
C GLU A 515 -23.19 -2.47 -2.40
N VAL A 516 -22.75 -2.23 -1.14
CA VAL A 516 -23.52 -2.62 0.06
C VAL A 516 -24.82 -1.84 0.16
N LEU A 517 -24.79 -0.51 -0.02
CA LEU A 517 -25.99 0.33 0.02
C LEU A 517 -27.03 -0.08 -1.03
N ASP A 518 -26.58 -0.53 -2.19
CA ASP A 518 -27.46 -1.01 -3.27
C ASP A 518 -28.08 -2.39 -2.93
N LEU A 519 -27.49 -3.16 -2.00
CA LEU A 519 -27.99 -4.46 -1.54
C LEU A 519 -28.96 -4.35 -0.35
N LEU A 520 -28.87 -3.27 0.46
CA LEU A 520 -29.64 -3.07 1.69
C LEU A 520 -30.99 -2.45 1.43
#